data_bbb2512bf181dd58830d2f7b31d11446
#
_entry.id   bbb2512bf181dd58830d2f7b31d11446
#
_cell.length_a   1.000
_cell.length_b   1.000
_cell.length_c   1.000
_cell.angle_alpha   90.00
_cell.angle_beta   90.00
_cell.angle_gamma   90.00
#
_symmetry.space_group_name_H-M   'P 1'
#
loop_
_entity.id
_entity.type
_entity.pdbx_description
1 polymer ?
#
loop_
_entity_poly.entity_id
_entity_poly.type
_entity_poly.pdbx_seq_one_letter_code
_entity_poly.pdbx_strand_id
1 'polypeptide(L)'
;MSEVVRRFVNKCGERIDLVKMIYTTAHPFDNVDVVFNLTTFVHGYEPIEDNSPYENLVAFVDDKLGLGSYDKLLGESVALGWTELDFAVSISERLFKEKNLVAFPIFIGRLDNQVAYYFRSSESYSDWRGSFVGFAWLDKDELKSRFNITRLTQVKLEEIQRRTQEYLDVYNAYLNGKVYDYVAYDNLGEQLSEGFLFYDYGFENGFIEDIMMDACCLEDESFQEVEVR
;
A
#
# COMPACT_ATOMS: atom_id res chain seq x y z
N MET A 1 14.42 27.40 4.36
CA MET A 1 13.15 27.41 5.13
C MET A 1 12.24 26.41 4.43
N SER A 2 11.82 25.39 5.13
CA SER A 2 10.87 24.41 4.61
C SER A 2 9.50 25.10 4.49
N GLU A 3 8.83 24.91 3.36
CA GLU A 3 7.54 25.56 3.08
C GLU A 3 6.42 24.75 3.74
N VAL A 4 5.63 25.42 4.59
CA VAL A 4 4.42 24.82 5.15
C VAL A 4 3.40 24.72 4.01
N VAL A 5 2.93 23.51 3.73
CA VAL A 5 1.98 23.24 2.63
C VAL A 5 0.57 22.96 3.10
N ARG A 6 0.42 22.48 4.34
CA ARG A 6 -0.89 22.26 4.98
C ARG A 6 -0.79 22.64 6.46
N ARG A 7 -1.89 23.13 7.02
CA ARG A 7 -1.98 23.51 8.44
C ARG A 7 -3.28 23.04 9.02
N PHE A 8 -3.20 22.46 10.20
CA PHE A 8 -4.34 22.02 10.97
C PHE A 8 -4.37 22.72 12.32
N VAL A 9 -5.54 23.13 12.78
CA VAL A 9 -5.73 23.83 14.06
C VAL A 9 -6.93 23.20 14.77
N ASN A 10 -6.81 22.97 16.08
CA ASN A 10 -7.93 22.57 16.91
C ASN A 10 -8.59 23.78 17.60
N LYS A 11 -9.65 23.54 18.35
CA LYS A 11 -10.39 24.59 19.06
C LYS A 11 -9.61 25.23 20.20
N CYS A 12 -8.64 24.51 20.76
CA CYS A 12 -7.78 25.00 21.82
C CYS A 12 -6.70 25.93 21.31
N GLY A 13 -6.50 26.00 19.98
CA GLY A 13 -5.49 26.82 19.32
C GLY A 13 -4.17 26.10 19.11
N GLU A 14 -4.09 24.80 19.40
CA GLU A 14 -2.95 23.99 19.04
C GLU A 14 -2.88 23.80 17.52
N ARG A 15 -1.66 23.66 16.99
CA ARG A 15 -1.44 23.67 15.56
C ARG A 15 -0.49 22.56 15.12
N ILE A 16 -0.81 21.94 13.98
CA ILE A 16 0.07 21.04 13.24
C ILE A 16 0.36 21.66 11.88
N ASP A 17 1.61 21.96 11.60
CA ASP A 17 2.09 22.42 10.31
C ASP A 17 2.73 21.24 9.56
N LEU A 18 2.23 20.93 8.36
CA LEU A 18 2.86 19.94 7.47
C LEU A 18 3.79 20.64 6.49
N VAL A 19 4.96 20.10 6.39
CA VAL A 19 6.02 20.56 5.49
C VAL A 19 6.25 19.49 4.44
N LYS A 20 6.11 19.85 3.18
CA LYS A 20 6.32 18.90 2.09
C LYS A 20 7.80 18.52 2.01
N MET A 21 8.08 17.22 2.06
CA MET A 21 9.40 16.70 1.74
C MET A 21 9.69 16.86 0.24
N ILE A 22 10.74 17.61 -0.08
CA ILE A 22 11.15 17.84 -1.49
C ILE A 22 11.98 16.66 -2.01
N TYR A 23 12.70 16.00 -1.12
CA TYR A 23 13.55 14.86 -1.44
C TYR A 23 13.50 13.85 -0.29
N THR A 24 12.88 12.70 -0.51
CA THR A 24 13.09 11.54 0.35
C THR A 24 13.89 10.50 -0.44
N THR A 25 15.03 10.09 0.10
CA THR A 25 15.80 8.95 -0.41
C THR A 25 15.42 7.64 0.29
N ALA A 26 14.62 7.74 1.34
CA ALA A 26 14.15 6.56 2.08
C ALA A 26 12.99 5.92 1.32
N HIS A 27 13.16 4.65 0.98
CA HIS A 27 12.05 3.85 0.44
C HIS A 27 11.00 3.66 1.56
N PRO A 28 9.70 3.76 1.28
CA PRO A 28 8.65 3.68 2.30
C PRO A 28 8.67 2.38 3.11
N PHE A 29 9.26 1.32 2.56
CA PHE A 29 9.37 0.03 3.24
C PHE A 29 10.69 -0.21 3.98
N ASP A 30 11.63 0.73 3.98
CA ASP A 30 12.91 0.57 4.67
C ASP A 30 12.76 0.36 6.18
N ASN A 31 11.66 0.84 6.76
CA ASN A 31 11.36 0.76 8.19
C ASN A 31 10.05 0.02 8.51
N VAL A 32 9.44 -0.63 7.53
CA VAL A 32 8.15 -1.35 7.69
C VAL A 32 8.36 -2.83 7.47
N ASP A 33 7.95 -3.66 8.43
CA ASP A 33 7.98 -5.12 8.28
C ASP A 33 6.86 -5.56 7.31
N VAL A 34 7.15 -5.54 6.03
CA VAL A 34 6.22 -5.98 4.98
C VAL A 34 6.03 -7.48 5.08
N VAL A 35 4.81 -7.90 5.38
CA VAL A 35 4.48 -9.32 5.61
C VAL A 35 4.59 -10.15 4.34
N PHE A 36 4.20 -9.58 3.19
CA PHE A 36 4.16 -10.26 1.90
C PHE A 36 5.36 -9.94 1.04
N ASN A 37 5.81 -10.93 0.26
CA ASN A 37 6.68 -10.65 -0.88
C ASN A 37 5.84 -9.93 -1.95
N LEU A 38 6.25 -8.73 -2.32
CA LEU A 38 5.59 -7.93 -3.34
C LEU A 38 6.38 -8.08 -4.65
N THR A 39 5.79 -8.69 -5.65
CA THR A 39 6.43 -8.90 -6.95
C THR A 39 5.59 -8.22 -8.03
N THR A 40 6.15 -7.21 -8.69
CA THR A 40 5.49 -6.48 -9.77
C THR A 40 6.30 -6.55 -11.06
N PHE A 41 5.61 -6.57 -12.21
CA PHE A 41 6.20 -6.81 -13.55
C PHE A 41 5.98 -5.63 -14.50
N VAL A 42 5.95 -4.42 -14.00
CA VAL A 42 5.61 -3.23 -14.79
C VAL A 42 6.86 -2.52 -15.27
N HIS A 43 6.95 -2.32 -16.58
CA HIS A 43 7.96 -1.44 -17.16
C HIS A 43 7.49 0.03 -17.08
N GLY A 44 8.35 0.89 -16.53
CA GLY A 44 8.12 2.35 -16.51
C GLY A 44 7.48 2.91 -15.23
N TYR A 45 7.33 2.08 -14.21
CA TYR A 45 7.04 2.51 -12.83
C TYR A 45 8.14 1.98 -11.92
N GLU A 46 8.42 2.68 -10.83
CA GLU A 46 9.30 2.14 -9.80
C GLU A 46 8.68 0.85 -9.26
N PRO A 47 9.43 -0.27 -9.26
CA PRO A 47 8.93 -1.50 -8.68
C PRO A 47 8.71 -1.29 -7.18
N ILE A 48 7.67 -1.92 -6.62
CA ILE A 48 7.39 -1.84 -5.19
C ILE A 48 8.56 -2.42 -4.37
N GLU A 49 9.28 -3.39 -4.93
CA GLU A 49 10.52 -3.94 -4.38
C GLU A 49 11.62 -3.92 -5.45
N ASP A 50 12.76 -3.32 -5.12
CA ASP A 50 13.93 -3.25 -6.03
C ASP A 50 14.58 -4.61 -6.30
N ASN A 51 14.26 -5.65 -5.52
CA ASN A 51 14.91 -6.95 -5.53
C ASN A 51 13.99 -8.12 -5.86
N SER A 52 12.99 -7.94 -6.71
CA SER A 52 12.21 -9.09 -7.19
C SER A 52 13.15 -10.09 -7.90
N PRO A 53 13.18 -11.37 -7.48
CA PRO A 53 13.98 -12.39 -8.16
C PRO A 53 13.43 -12.75 -9.55
N TYR A 54 12.31 -12.17 -9.95
CA TYR A 54 11.62 -12.48 -11.19
C TYR A 54 11.61 -11.30 -12.15
N GLU A 55 12.16 -11.50 -13.34
CA GLU A 55 12.17 -10.48 -14.40
C GLU A 55 10.79 -10.21 -15.00
N ASN A 56 9.89 -11.20 -14.96
CA ASN A 56 8.55 -11.10 -15.56
C ASN A 56 7.59 -12.15 -14.98
N LEU A 57 6.30 -12.01 -15.34
CA LEU A 57 5.23 -12.90 -14.89
C LEU A 57 5.45 -14.36 -15.33
N VAL A 58 6.02 -14.59 -16.51
CA VAL A 58 6.33 -15.95 -17.01
C VAL A 58 7.29 -16.65 -16.06
N ALA A 59 8.41 -15.98 -15.73
CA ALA A 59 9.42 -16.51 -14.82
C ALA A 59 8.84 -16.81 -13.45
N PHE A 60 7.99 -15.94 -12.91
CA PHE A 60 7.31 -16.15 -11.63
C PHE A 60 6.36 -17.37 -11.67
N VAL A 61 5.49 -17.45 -12.67
CA VAL A 61 4.49 -18.53 -12.76
C VAL A 61 5.18 -19.88 -13.00
N ASP A 62 6.17 -19.93 -13.85
CA ASP A 62 6.90 -21.15 -14.17
C ASP A 62 7.78 -21.64 -13.01
N ASP A 63 8.39 -20.72 -12.25
CA ASP A 63 9.10 -21.09 -11.02
C ASP A 63 8.12 -21.67 -9.97
N LYS A 64 7.00 -21.01 -9.74
CA LYS A 64 6.07 -21.41 -8.68
C LYS A 64 5.20 -22.62 -9.05
N LEU A 65 4.70 -22.71 -10.28
CA LEU A 65 3.78 -23.79 -10.70
C LEU A 65 4.46 -24.90 -11.49
N GLY A 66 5.63 -24.64 -12.04
CA GLY A 66 6.38 -25.56 -12.88
C GLY A 66 6.52 -25.07 -14.33
N LEU A 67 7.61 -25.45 -14.97
CA LEU A 67 7.96 -24.99 -16.33
C LEU A 67 6.82 -25.22 -17.33
N GLY A 68 6.50 -24.19 -18.11
CA GLY A 68 5.42 -24.21 -19.11
C GLY A 68 4.03 -23.98 -18.53
N SER A 69 3.90 -23.73 -17.22
CA SER A 69 2.61 -23.49 -16.58
C SER A 69 1.98 -22.17 -17.05
N TYR A 70 2.80 -21.16 -17.32
CA TYR A 70 2.31 -19.89 -17.86
C TYR A 70 1.64 -20.08 -19.24
N ASP A 71 2.30 -20.73 -20.17
CA ASP A 71 1.77 -20.97 -21.52
C ASP A 71 0.48 -21.78 -21.49
N LYS A 72 0.39 -22.77 -20.61
CA LYS A 72 -0.82 -23.57 -20.41
C LYS A 72 -1.97 -22.69 -19.91
N LEU A 73 -1.74 -21.86 -18.89
CA LEU A 73 -2.74 -20.94 -18.36
C LEU A 73 -3.17 -19.91 -19.40
N LEU A 74 -2.23 -19.38 -20.18
CA LEU A 74 -2.51 -18.44 -21.26
C LEU A 74 -3.39 -19.08 -22.33
N GLY A 75 -3.10 -20.32 -22.73
CA GLY A 75 -3.91 -21.10 -23.65
C GLY A 75 -5.35 -21.33 -23.14
N GLU A 76 -5.51 -21.66 -21.85
CA GLU A 76 -6.82 -21.79 -21.21
C GLU A 76 -7.56 -20.44 -21.17
N SER A 77 -6.87 -19.37 -20.84
CA SER A 77 -7.42 -18.00 -20.81
C SER A 77 -8.00 -17.60 -22.17
N VAL A 78 -7.23 -17.81 -23.23
CA VAL A 78 -7.69 -17.52 -24.60
C VAL A 78 -8.90 -18.39 -24.97
N ALA A 79 -8.87 -19.69 -24.67
CA ALA A 79 -9.94 -20.61 -25.00
C ALA A 79 -11.25 -20.31 -24.26
N LEU A 80 -11.18 -19.79 -23.04
CA LEU A 80 -12.32 -19.49 -22.17
C LEU A 80 -12.74 -18.01 -22.22
N GLY A 81 -12.00 -17.15 -22.92
CA GLY A 81 -12.29 -15.73 -23.02
C GLY A 81 -12.14 -14.99 -21.68
N TRP A 82 -11.15 -15.39 -20.87
CA TRP A 82 -10.91 -14.76 -19.58
C TRP A 82 -10.51 -13.30 -19.71
N THR A 83 -10.95 -12.49 -18.75
CA THR A 83 -10.41 -11.16 -18.52
C THR A 83 -9.03 -11.26 -17.87
N GLU A 84 -8.31 -10.15 -17.82
CA GLU A 84 -7.05 -10.03 -17.10
C GLU A 84 -7.20 -10.39 -15.59
N LEU A 85 -8.34 -10.01 -15.00
CA LEU A 85 -8.67 -10.37 -13.62
C LEU A 85 -8.87 -11.89 -13.48
N ASP A 86 -9.64 -12.52 -14.36
CA ASP A 86 -9.88 -13.96 -14.32
C ASP A 86 -8.56 -14.73 -14.43
N PHE A 87 -7.66 -14.27 -15.30
CA PHE A 87 -6.34 -14.85 -15.47
C PHE A 87 -5.50 -14.75 -14.18
N ALA A 88 -5.42 -13.56 -13.57
CA ALA A 88 -4.68 -13.33 -12.33
C ALA A 88 -5.26 -14.15 -11.16
N VAL A 89 -6.59 -14.21 -11.04
CA VAL A 89 -7.29 -15.03 -10.04
C VAL A 89 -6.99 -16.50 -10.24
N SER A 90 -6.99 -17.01 -11.48
CA SER A 90 -6.68 -18.40 -11.79
C SER A 90 -5.27 -18.81 -11.36
N ILE A 91 -4.28 -17.91 -11.55
CA ILE A 91 -2.91 -18.12 -11.03
C ILE A 91 -2.94 -18.23 -9.51
N SER A 92 -3.59 -17.27 -8.81
CA SER A 92 -3.69 -17.27 -7.34
C SER A 92 -4.33 -18.55 -6.81
N GLU A 93 -5.41 -19.03 -7.44
CA GLU A 93 -6.07 -20.26 -7.05
C GLU A 93 -5.17 -21.50 -7.21
N ARG A 94 -4.40 -21.58 -8.28
CA ARG A 94 -3.45 -22.69 -8.48
C ARG A 94 -2.31 -22.64 -7.47
N LEU A 95 -1.75 -21.47 -7.23
CA LEU A 95 -0.73 -21.27 -6.18
C LEU A 95 -1.28 -21.75 -4.81
N PHE A 96 -2.52 -21.39 -4.51
CA PHE A 96 -3.17 -21.81 -3.27
C PHE A 96 -3.41 -23.33 -3.20
N LYS A 97 -3.91 -23.93 -4.27
CA LYS A 97 -4.28 -25.37 -4.28
C LYS A 97 -3.06 -26.28 -4.40
N GLU A 98 -2.08 -25.91 -5.20
CA GLU A 98 -1.01 -26.80 -5.63
C GLU A 98 0.34 -26.56 -4.93
N LYS A 99 0.58 -25.34 -4.43
CA LYS A 99 1.92 -24.90 -3.96
C LYS A 99 1.95 -24.38 -2.52
N ASN A 100 0.88 -24.50 -1.78
CA ASN A 100 0.79 -24.00 -0.40
C ASN A 100 1.07 -22.49 -0.28
N LEU A 101 0.83 -21.70 -1.34
CA LEU A 101 1.04 -20.25 -1.38
C LEU A 101 -0.30 -19.51 -1.33
N VAL A 102 -0.32 -18.37 -0.63
CA VAL A 102 -1.36 -17.36 -0.78
C VAL A 102 -0.80 -16.27 -1.68
N ALA A 103 -1.55 -15.89 -2.70
CA ALA A 103 -1.17 -14.81 -3.60
C ALA A 103 -2.38 -13.93 -3.90
N PHE A 104 -2.23 -12.62 -3.70
CA PHE A 104 -3.23 -11.61 -4.01
C PHE A 104 -2.80 -10.82 -5.26
N PRO A 105 -3.61 -10.80 -6.33
CA PRO A 105 -3.28 -10.04 -7.53
C PRO A 105 -3.24 -8.54 -7.25
N ILE A 106 -2.14 -7.88 -7.64
CA ILE A 106 -1.96 -6.45 -7.55
C ILE A 106 -2.27 -5.81 -8.91
N PHE A 107 -3.02 -4.72 -8.87
CA PHE A 107 -3.33 -3.89 -10.03
C PHE A 107 -2.70 -2.51 -9.88
N ILE A 108 -2.36 -1.87 -10.98
CA ILE A 108 -1.96 -0.46 -11.02
C ILE A 108 -2.99 0.32 -11.83
N GLY A 109 -3.41 1.47 -11.33
CA GLY A 109 -4.35 2.36 -12.01
C GLY A 109 -3.96 3.81 -11.89
N ARG A 110 -4.67 4.65 -12.67
CA ARG A 110 -4.56 6.11 -12.62
C ARG A 110 -5.95 6.72 -12.50
N LEU A 111 -6.07 7.70 -11.61
CA LEU A 111 -7.26 8.53 -11.45
C LEU A 111 -6.80 9.94 -11.07
N ASP A 112 -7.28 10.97 -11.76
CA ASP A 112 -7.02 12.39 -11.46
C ASP A 112 -5.54 12.73 -11.24
N ASN A 113 -4.65 12.22 -12.10
CA ASN A 113 -3.19 12.35 -12.00
C ASN A 113 -2.52 11.59 -10.82
N GLN A 114 -3.28 10.82 -10.05
CA GLN A 114 -2.72 9.92 -9.05
C GLN A 114 -2.49 8.54 -9.65
N VAL A 115 -1.47 7.86 -9.12
CA VAL A 115 -1.14 6.46 -9.46
C VAL A 115 -1.30 5.64 -8.20
N ALA A 116 -1.94 4.48 -8.29
CA ALA A 116 -2.03 3.58 -7.15
C ALA A 116 -1.87 2.11 -7.54
N TYR A 117 -1.17 1.38 -6.68
CA TYR A 117 -1.18 -0.06 -6.60
C TYR A 117 -2.30 -0.50 -5.65
N TYR A 118 -3.10 -1.46 -6.04
CA TYR A 118 -4.27 -1.85 -5.24
C TYR A 118 -4.74 -3.28 -5.51
N PHE A 119 -5.51 -3.81 -4.56
CA PHE A 119 -6.29 -5.03 -4.76
C PHE A 119 -7.70 -4.67 -5.25
N ARG A 120 -8.22 -5.42 -6.24
CA ARG A 120 -9.57 -5.19 -6.78
C ARG A 120 -10.69 -5.28 -5.76
N SER A 121 -10.48 -5.96 -4.65
CA SER A 121 -11.43 -6.06 -3.53
C SER A 121 -11.41 -4.84 -2.60
N SER A 122 -10.47 -3.91 -2.75
CA SER A 122 -10.40 -2.72 -1.92
C SER A 122 -11.48 -1.71 -2.31
N GLU A 123 -12.34 -1.33 -1.35
CA GLU A 123 -13.43 -0.37 -1.56
C GLU A 123 -12.90 1.01 -1.99
N SER A 124 -11.76 1.43 -1.43
CA SER A 124 -11.13 2.73 -1.76
C SER A 124 -10.73 2.87 -3.23
N TYR A 125 -10.62 1.76 -3.95
CA TYR A 125 -10.21 1.71 -5.35
C TYR A 125 -11.28 1.12 -6.27
N SER A 126 -12.55 1.06 -5.83
CA SER A 126 -13.66 0.46 -6.59
C SER A 126 -13.88 1.07 -7.97
N ASP A 127 -13.65 2.38 -8.12
CA ASP A 127 -13.83 3.12 -9.36
C ASP A 127 -12.57 3.15 -10.25
N TRP A 128 -11.44 2.64 -9.73
CA TRP A 128 -10.19 2.64 -10.46
C TRP A 128 -10.19 1.55 -11.53
N ARG A 129 -9.77 1.93 -12.73
CA ARG A 129 -9.53 1.01 -13.84
C ARG A 129 -8.03 0.87 -14.03
N GLY A 130 -7.52 -0.29 -13.74
CA GLY A 130 -6.09 -0.56 -13.85
C GLY A 130 -5.80 -1.92 -14.43
N SER A 131 -4.54 -2.11 -14.80
CA SER A 131 -4.00 -3.35 -15.33
C SER A 131 -3.39 -4.19 -14.21
N PHE A 132 -3.48 -5.49 -14.35
CA PHE A 132 -2.78 -6.44 -13.49
C PHE A 132 -1.27 -6.31 -13.67
N VAL A 133 -0.54 -6.27 -12.55
CA VAL A 133 0.89 -6.00 -12.58
C VAL A 133 1.74 -6.94 -11.74
N GLY A 134 1.13 -7.78 -10.91
CA GLY A 134 1.89 -8.69 -10.05
C GLY A 134 1.11 -9.28 -8.90
N PHE A 135 1.84 -9.74 -7.90
CA PHE A 135 1.27 -10.42 -6.73
C PHE A 135 1.92 -9.96 -5.43
N ALA A 136 1.10 -9.87 -4.39
CA ALA A 136 1.53 -9.99 -3.00
C ALA A 136 1.38 -11.47 -2.61
N TRP A 137 2.48 -12.16 -2.25
CA TRP A 137 2.45 -13.60 -2.03
C TRP A 137 3.26 -14.05 -0.82
N LEU A 138 2.81 -15.12 -0.17
CA LEU A 138 3.47 -15.71 1.00
C LEU A 138 3.11 -17.19 1.12
N ASP A 139 3.98 -17.98 1.78
CA ASP A 139 3.66 -19.36 2.18
C ASP A 139 2.52 -19.40 3.20
N LYS A 140 1.60 -20.39 3.09
CA LYS A 140 0.43 -20.49 4.00
C LYS A 140 0.81 -20.73 5.45
N ASP A 141 1.89 -21.46 5.70
CA ASP A 141 2.27 -21.79 7.07
C ASP A 141 3.00 -20.60 7.71
N GLU A 142 3.78 -19.86 6.92
CA GLU A 142 4.35 -18.58 7.34
C GLU A 142 3.24 -17.57 7.64
N LEU A 143 2.24 -17.44 6.76
CA LEU A 143 1.09 -16.57 6.96
C LEU A 143 0.33 -16.90 8.24
N LYS A 144 0.04 -18.18 8.48
CA LYS A 144 -0.61 -18.62 9.72
C LYS A 144 0.21 -18.25 10.96
N SER A 145 1.52 -18.43 10.89
CA SER A 145 2.42 -18.09 12.00
C SER A 145 2.42 -16.60 12.28
N ARG A 146 2.59 -15.77 11.25
CA ARG A 146 2.66 -14.29 11.39
C ARG A 146 1.36 -13.70 11.92
N PHE A 147 0.20 -14.20 11.48
CA PHE A 147 -1.12 -13.72 11.93
C PHE A 147 -1.71 -14.50 13.11
N ASN A 148 -0.97 -15.46 13.68
CA ASN A 148 -1.40 -16.31 14.78
C ASN A 148 -2.77 -16.97 14.52
N ILE A 149 -2.95 -17.56 13.33
CA ILE A 149 -4.18 -18.21 12.91
C ILE A 149 -3.94 -19.70 12.61
N THR A 150 -4.87 -20.56 13.02
CA THR A 150 -4.76 -22.01 12.81
C THR A 150 -5.36 -22.45 11.46
N ARG A 151 -6.35 -21.71 10.96
CA ARG A 151 -7.07 -22.04 9.71
C ARG A 151 -7.28 -20.80 8.86
N LEU A 152 -6.87 -20.89 7.58
CA LEU A 152 -7.17 -19.89 6.57
C LEU A 152 -8.62 -20.08 6.09
N THR A 153 -9.49 -19.16 6.45
CA THR A 153 -10.86 -19.04 5.93
C THR A 153 -10.92 -17.87 4.96
N GLN A 154 -11.95 -17.81 4.13
CA GLN A 154 -12.15 -16.70 3.20
C GLN A 154 -12.17 -15.33 3.93
N VAL A 155 -12.92 -15.25 5.04
CA VAL A 155 -12.99 -14.02 5.86
C VAL A 155 -11.61 -13.58 6.39
N LYS A 156 -10.78 -14.55 6.82
CA LYS A 156 -9.42 -14.24 7.27
C LYS A 156 -8.52 -13.80 6.12
N LEU A 157 -8.65 -14.38 4.94
CA LEU A 157 -7.91 -13.96 3.76
C LEU A 157 -8.29 -12.55 3.34
N GLU A 158 -9.58 -12.19 3.38
CA GLU A 158 -10.07 -10.84 3.09
C GLU A 158 -9.54 -9.82 4.11
N GLU A 159 -9.55 -10.15 5.41
CA GLU A 159 -8.96 -9.31 6.46
C GLU A 159 -7.46 -9.09 6.24
N ILE A 160 -6.73 -10.15 5.91
CA ILE A 160 -5.28 -10.08 5.64
C ILE A 160 -5.02 -9.25 4.39
N GLN A 161 -5.80 -9.43 3.33
CA GLN A 161 -5.68 -8.64 2.11
C GLN A 161 -5.93 -7.15 2.37
N ARG A 162 -6.94 -6.81 3.18
CA ARG A 162 -7.22 -5.43 3.58
C ARG A 162 -6.02 -4.80 4.32
N ARG A 163 -5.43 -5.51 5.28
CA ARG A 163 -4.23 -5.04 5.98
C ARG A 163 -3.03 -4.89 5.04
N THR A 164 -2.91 -5.77 4.05
CA THR A 164 -1.84 -5.66 3.05
C THR A 164 -2.07 -4.46 2.14
N GLN A 165 -3.32 -4.05 1.90
CA GLN A 165 -3.61 -2.82 1.17
C GLN A 165 -3.07 -1.58 1.90
N GLU A 166 -3.08 -1.55 3.22
CA GLU A 166 -2.53 -0.45 4.01
C GLU A 166 -1.04 -0.20 3.69
N TYR A 167 -0.25 -1.24 3.43
CA TYR A 167 1.14 -1.08 2.95
C TYR A 167 1.22 -0.52 1.54
N LEU A 168 0.33 -0.97 0.64
CA LEU A 168 0.27 -0.39 -0.71
C LEU A 168 -0.14 1.08 -0.66
N ASP A 169 -1.00 1.49 0.28
CA ASP A 169 -1.45 2.87 0.43
C ASP A 169 -0.30 3.78 0.89
N VAL A 170 0.58 3.31 1.77
CA VAL A 170 1.83 4.00 2.13
C VAL A 170 2.70 4.23 0.89
N TYR A 171 2.88 3.19 0.09
CA TYR A 171 3.65 3.29 -1.15
C TYR A 171 2.97 4.21 -2.18
N ASN A 172 1.66 4.17 -2.28
CA ASN A 172 0.88 5.06 -3.14
C ASN A 172 1.03 6.54 -2.71
N ALA A 173 1.05 6.83 -1.41
CA ALA A 173 1.30 8.16 -0.90
C ALA A 173 2.71 8.65 -1.31
N TYR A 174 3.72 7.79 -1.19
CA TYR A 174 5.08 8.08 -1.64
C TYR A 174 5.13 8.40 -3.15
N LEU A 175 4.57 7.54 -4.00
CA LEU A 175 4.54 7.72 -5.46
C LEU A 175 3.87 9.03 -5.88
N ASN A 176 2.86 9.47 -5.13
CA ASN A 176 2.11 10.69 -5.41
C ASN A 176 2.68 11.93 -4.71
N GLY A 177 3.84 11.80 -4.06
CA GLY A 177 4.49 12.90 -3.35
C GLY A 177 3.70 13.42 -2.15
N LYS A 178 2.88 12.58 -1.53
CA LYS A 178 2.10 12.87 -0.33
C LYS A 178 2.87 12.43 0.93
N VAL A 179 4.11 12.87 1.05
CA VAL A 179 5.00 12.60 2.18
C VAL A 179 5.36 13.92 2.83
N TYR A 180 5.18 13.99 4.14
CA TYR A 180 5.32 15.22 4.90
C TYR A 180 6.18 15.01 6.15
N ASP A 181 6.87 16.06 6.54
CA ASP A 181 7.32 16.25 7.91
C ASP A 181 6.28 17.08 8.64
N TYR A 182 6.19 16.98 9.95
CA TYR A 182 5.31 17.81 10.74
C TYR A 182 6.04 18.55 11.83
N VAL A 183 5.48 19.70 12.22
CA VAL A 183 5.82 20.41 13.45
C VAL A 183 4.52 20.73 14.19
N ALA A 184 4.44 20.30 15.44
CA ALA A 184 3.31 20.58 16.31
C ALA A 184 3.64 21.72 17.27
N TYR A 185 2.66 22.58 17.52
CA TYR A 185 2.76 23.76 18.38
C TYR A 185 1.61 23.78 19.38
N ASP A 186 1.86 24.33 20.55
CA ASP A 186 0.83 24.63 21.52
C ASP A 186 0.00 25.85 21.13
N ASN A 187 -0.98 26.22 21.98
CA ASN A 187 -1.85 27.38 21.78
C ASN A 187 -1.14 28.73 21.98
N LEU A 188 0.11 28.75 22.49
CA LEU A 188 0.97 29.92 22.60
C LEU A 188 1.91 30.07 21.41
N GLY A 189 1.98 29.04 20.53
CA GLY A 189 2.85 28.96 19.38
C GLY A 189 4.25 28.43 19.72
N GLU A 190 4.43 27.81 20.89
CA GLU A 190 5.66 27.12 21.24
C GLU A 190 5.67 25.73 20.59
N GLN A 191 6.83 25.34 20.02
CA GLN A 191 6.98 24.02 19.41
C GLN A 191 6.94 22.92 20.48
N LEU A 192 6.02 21.98 20.31
CA LEU A 192 5.85 20.85 21.20
C LEU A 192 6.62 19.62 20.71
N SER A 193 6.49 19.30 19.41
CA SER A 193 7.18 18.17 18.80
C SER A 193 7.40 18.38 17.31
N GLU A 194 8.22 17.54 16.72
CA GLU A 194 8.40 17.40 15.28
C GLU A 194 8.59 15.93 14.92
N GLY A 195 8.17 15.55 13.73
CA GLY A 195 8.34 14.22 13.21
C GLY A 195 8.52 14.22 11.70
N PHE A 196 8.97 13.08 11.18
CA PHE A 196 9.42 12.94 9.81
C PHE A 196 8.74 11.77 9.12
N LEU A 197 8.59 11.86 7.80
CA LEU A 197 8.10 10.79 6.93
C LEU A 197 6.66 10.33 7.22
N PHE A 198 5.74 11.26 7.39
CA PHE A 198 4.32 10.94 7.45
C PHE A 198 3.71 10.85 6.05
N TYR A 199 2.97 9.78 5.81
CA TYR A 199 2.36 9.46 4.53
C TYR A 199 0.86 9.74 4.57
N ASP A 200 0.36 10.63 3.70
CA ASP A 200 -1.07 10.90 3.57
C ASP A 200 -1.73 9.88 2.64
N TYR A 201 -2.34 8.85 3.20
CA TYR A 201 -3.02 7.76 2.47
C TYR A 201 -4.42 8.12 1.98
N GLY A 202 -4.89 9.36 2.22
CA GLY A 202 -6.21 9.80 1.79
C GLY A 202 -7.37 9.39 2.69
N PHE A 203 -7.11 8.80 3.87
CA PHE A 203 -8.15 8.64 4.89
C PHE A 203 -8.41 10.00 5.56
N GLU A 204 -9.68 10.38 5.65
CA GLU A 204 -10.05 11.60 6.39
C GLU A 204 -9.48 11.51 7.82
N ASN A 205 -8.51 12.36 8.11
CA ASN A 205 -7.82 12.52 9.39
C ASN A 205 -6.90 11.37 9.87
N GLY A 206 -6.74 10.25 9.18
CA GLY A 206 -5.93 9.13 9.67
C GLY A 206 -4.48 9.53 9.97
N PHE A 207 -3.84 10.31 9.10
CA PHE A 207 -2.46 10.78 9.34
C PHE A 207 -2.38 11.83 10.46
N ILE A 208 -3.45 12.61 10.74
CA ILE A 208 -3.50 13.53 11.90
C ILE A 208 -3.54 12.75 13.20
N GLU A 209 -4.29 11.65 13.25
CA GLU A 209 -4.32 10.75 14.41
C GLU A 209 -2.94 10.13 14.67
N ASP A 210 -2.23 9.71 13.61
CA ASP A 210 -0.86 9.20 13.71
C ASP A 210 0.10 10.27 14.26
N ILE A 211 -0.01 11.53 13.80
CA ILE A 211 0.77 12.65 14.31
C ILE A 211 0.44 12.93 15.78
N MET A 212 -0.84 12.92 16.15
CA MET A 212 -1.27 13.13 17.54
C MET A 212 -0.73 12.04 18.47
N MET A 213 -0.74 10.78 18.02
CA MET A 213 -0.14 9.67 18.79
C MET A 213 1.36 9.83 18.95
N ASP A 214 2.08 10.24 17.91
CA ASP A 214 3.52 10.46 17.94
C ASP A 214 3.89 11.67 18.81
N ALA A 215 3.15 12.76 18.68
CA ALA A 215 3.37 13.99 19.45
C ALA A 215 3.10 13.85 20.95
N CYS A 216 2.18 12.94 21.36
CA CYS A 216 1.81 12.62 22.76
C CYS A 216 1.47 13.82 23.66
N CYS A 217 1.37 15.03 23.13
CA CYS A 217 1.26 16.28 23.88
C CYS A 217 0.14 17.21 23.39
N LEU A 218 -0.56 16.79 22.35
CA LEU A 218 -1.71 17.50 21.82
C LEU A 218 -2.98 17.04 22.54
N GLU A 219 -3.91 17.96 22.75
CA GLU A 219 -5.21 17.62 23.31
C GLU A 219 -6.05 16.82 22.28
N ASP A 220 -6.83 15.86 22.77
CA ASP A 220 -7.69 15.00 21.94
C ASP A 220 -8.92 15.78 21.44
N GLU A 221 -8.68 16.77 20.59
CA GLU A 221 -9.70 17.55 19.91
C GLU A 221 -9.56 17.43 18.40
N SER A 222 -10.67 17.52 17.68
CA SER A 222 -10.69 17.45 16.22
C SER A 222 -9.95 18.63 15.58
N PHE A 223 -8.87 18.34 14.89
CA PHE A 223 -8.13 19.30 14.06
C PHE A 223 -8.88 19.57 12.75
N GLN A 224 -8.87 20.81 12.30
CA GLN A 224 -9.43 21.24 11.03
C GLN A 224 -8.36 21.88 10.17
N GLU A 225 -8.36 21.52 8.88
CA GLU A 225 -7.45 22.14 7.92
C GLU A 225 -7.82 23.60 7.70
N VAL A 226 -6.81 24.48 7.74
CA VAL A 226 -6.96 25.91 7.50
C VAL A 226 -6.04 26.37 6.37
N GLU A 227 -6.41 27.45 5.70
CA GLU A 227 -5.63 27.99 4.60
C GLU A 227 -4.25 28.50 5.10
N VAL A 228 -3.18 28.04 4.46
CA VAL A 228 -1.81 28.53 4.70
C VAL A 228 -1.64 29.83 3.94
N ARG A 229 -1.41 30.94 4.64
CA ARG A 229 -1.16 32.26 4.06
C ARG A 229 0.32 32.60 4.04
#